data_611339f86987d239655e66768849626f
#
_entry.id   611339f86987d239655e66768849626f
#
_cell.length_a   1.000
_cell.length_b   1.000
_cell.length_c   1.000
_cell.angle_alpha   90.00
_cell.angle_beta   90.00
_cell.angle_gamma   90.00
#
_symmetry.space_group_name_H-M   'P 1'
#
loop_
_entity.id
_entity.type
_entity.pdbx_description
1 polymer ?
#
loop_
_entity_poly.entity_id
_entity_poly.type
_entity_poly.pdbx_seq_one_letter_code
_entity_poly.pdbx_strand_id
1 'polypeptide(L)'
;MKKLLPLFAAIPLVLIAAAPLRETQPLTTKQEVELREEICSNFFVPQPLPPVDMKTYRTFVPAPGVKAEAFSYVTQAGMRVPAILYLPDPLPATKIPAFVVVNGHAGDKYSWYSYYTGILFARGGAAVLTYDQIGEGERNINRKSATREHDTIGGGSVIARHLAGLMICDAMQAVSCLCQRPEVDANRIAMGGYSMGSFVVSLTGAVDTRVHACVLCGGGDLDGPGGYWDKSKPMCQGLPYQSLDFLGDRPAVIYALHAARGPTLAFNGLGDTVVAIPTHGEDFFKDMQTRTAELHGSTNGVFDYGFAGTDCGHRPYWLTRPVVEWLQRQIAFSNWTEDKIKAMPQIKISDWTATHPAIFVKSFMKPLTEGGTLALDVNVPGYTHDELNMMTTEQWDHEKTNYILETWLARVQNPE
;
A
#
# COMPACT_ATOMS: atom_id res chain seq x y z
N MET A 1 63.97 35.05 26.72
CA MET A 1 62.50 34.87 26.78
C MET A 1 61.90 35.47 25.51
N LYS A 2 61.61 34.63 24.52
CA LYS A 2 60.97 35.06 23.27
C LYS A 2 59.45 34.71 23.38
N LYS A 3 58.62 35.76 23.34
CA LYS A 3 57.16 35.60 23.34
C LYS A 3 56.71 35.15 21.96
N LEU A 4 56.10 33.95 21.85
CA LEU A 4 55.34 33.50 20.68
C LEU A 4 53.94 34.14 20.72
N LEU A 5 53.57 34.87 19.66
CA LEU A 5 52.18 35.27 19.37
C LEU A 5 51.47 34.12 18.70
N PRO A 6 50.18 33.83 19.03
CA PRO A 6 49.40 32.86 18.30
C PRO A 6 48.88 33.47 16.99
N LEU A 7 49.10 32.74 15.90
CA LEU A 7 48.57 33.05 14.57
C LEU A 7 47.11 32.55 14.54
N PHE A 8 46.16 33.46 14.53
CA PHE A 8 44.77 33.12 14.26
C PHE A 8 44.59 32.92 12.74
N ALA A 9 44.41 31.69 12.31
CA ALA A 9 43.97 31.38 10.94
C ALA A 9 42.50 31.72 10.79
N ALA A 10 42.18 32.70 9.96
CA ALA A 10 40.82 33.01 9.56
C ALA A 10 40.32 31.88 8.64
N ILE A 11 39.29 31.13 9.09
CA ILE A 11 38.57 30.17 8.27
C ILE A 11 37.63 30.98 7.34
N PRO A 12 37.76 30.87 6.02
CA PRO A 12 36.83 31.55 5.12
C PRO A 12 35.42 30.95 5.29
N LEU A 13 34.45 31.78 5.63
CA LEU A 13 33.05 31.47 5.62
C LEU A 13 32.63 31.30 4.16
N VAL A 14 32.51 30.05 3.69
CA VAL A 14 31.94 29.76 2.39
C VAL A 14 30.42 29.98 2.52
N LEU A 15 29.94 31.12 2.06
CA LEU A 15 28.55 31.36 1.80
C LEU A 15 28.13 30.37 0.67
N ILE A 16 27.48 29.29 1.04
CA ILE A 16 26.75 28.46 0.09
C ILE A 16 25.58 29.35 -0.38
N ALA A 17 25.70 29.91 -1.57
CA ALA A 17 24.61 30.59 -2.22
C ALA A 17 23.46 29.55 -2.37
N ALA A 18 22.33 29.81 -1.74
CA ALA A 18 21.13 29.05 -1.98
C ALA A 18 20.85 29.02 -3.50
N ALA A 19 20.74 27.86 -4.08
CA ALA A 19 20.33 27.73 -5.47
C ALA A 19 19.02 28.51 -5.65
N PRO A 20 18.87 29.28 -6.77
CA PRO A 20 17.64 29.99 -7.00
C PRO A 20 16.48 29.02 -6.95
N LEU A 21 15.45 29.35 -6.16
CA LEU A 21 14.18 28.62 -6.12
C LEU A 21 13.73 28.49 -7.59
N ARG A 22 13.77 27.29 -8.14
CA ARG A 22 13.15 26.98 -9.42
C ARG A 22 11.66 27.28 -9.23
N GLU A 23 11.10 28.23 -10.00
CA GLU A 23 9.65 28.35 -10.07
C GLU A 23 9.09 27.01 -10.55
N THR A 24 8.53 26.25 -9.63
CA THR A 24 7.88 24.98 -9.94
C THR A 24 6.58 25.31 -10.65
N GLN A 25 6.48 24.97 -11.92
CA GLN A 25 5.25 25.13 -12.68
C GLN A 25 4.36 23.90 -12.49
N PRO A 26 3.04 24.07 -12.42
CA PRO A 26 2.11 22.94 -12.39
C PRO A 26 2.32 22.02 -13.60
N LEU A 27 2.15 20.71 -13.36
CA LEU A 27 2.17 19.72 -14.43
C LEU A 27 1.02 19.98 -15.41
N THR A 28 1.32 20.01 -16.69
CA THR A 28 0.30 20.03 -17.72
C THR A 28 -0.30 18.64 -17.90
N THR A 29 -1.53 18.53 -18.37
CA THR A 29 -2.18 17.24 -18.68
C THR A 29 -1.33 16.35 -19.60
N LYS A 30 -0.59 16.96 -20.54
CA LYS A 30 0.33 16.23 -21.41
C LYS A 30 1.48 15.61 -20.61
N GLN A 31 2.12 16.38 -19.74
CA GLN A 31 3.20 15.89 -18.87
C GLN A 31 2.72 14.81 -17.92
N GLU A 32 1.51 14.93 -17.36
CA GLU A 32 0.93 13.88 -16.52
C GLU A 32 0.77 12.56 -17.28
N VAL A 33 0.31 12.57 -18.53
CA VAL A 33 0.20 11.38 -19.36
C VAL A 33 1.58 10.77 -19.65
N GLU A 34 2.52 11.60 -20.12
CA GLU A 34 3.88 11.18 -20.43
C GLU A 34 4.59 10.55 -19.21
N LEU A 35 4.47 11.18 -18.03
CA LEU A 35 5.07 10.65 -16.79
C LEU A 35 4.44 9.32 -16.34
N ARG A 36 3.12 9.15 -16.46
CA ARG A 36 2.45 7.87 -16.18
C ARG A 36 2.94 6.76 -17.12
N GLU A 37 3.05 7.06 -18.40
CA GLU A 37 3.57 6.11 -19.41
C GLU A 37 5.03 5.75 -19.11
N GLU A 38 5.86 6.73 -18.74
CA GLU A 38 7.27 6.52 -18.40
C GLU A 38 7.43 5.68 -17.13
N ILE A 39 6.64 5.94 -16.08
CA ILE A 39 6.62 5.11 -14.86
C ILE A 39 6.22 3.65 -15.21
N CYS A 40 5.16 3.46 -15.98
CA CYS A 40 4.73 2.13 -16.41
C CYS A 40 5.82 1.42 -17.23
N SER A 41 6.43 2.10 -18.17
CA SER A 41 7.53 1.57 -18.99
C SER A 41 8.75 1.22 -18.14
N ASN A 42 9.13 2.09 -17.19
CA ASN A 42 10.25 1.86 -16.29
C ASN A 42 10.08 0.58 -15.45
N PHE A 43 8.87 0.26 -15.05
CA PHE A 43 8.52 -0.92 -14.26
C PHE A 43 7.98 -2.09 -15.10
N PHE A 44 8.01 -2.01 -16.41
CA PHE A 44 7.49 -3.07 -17.30
C PHE A 44 6.02 -3.42 -17.02
N VAL A 45 5.22 -2.44 -16.60
CA VAL A 45 3.76 -2.61 -16.42
C VAL A 45 3.12 -2.66 -17.81
N PRO A 46 2.41 -3.75 -18.18
CA PRO A 46 1.84 -3.87 -19.52
C PRO A 46 0.74 -2.85 -19.77
N GLN A 47 0.73 -2.28 -20.97
CA GLN A 47 -0.29 -1.36 -21.42
C GLN A 47 -0.75 -1.77 -22.84
N PRO A 48 -2.00 -2.25 -22.98
CA PRO A 48 -3.03 -2.41 -21.94
C PRO A 48 -2.70 -3.53 -20.94
N LEU A 49 -3.37 -3.50 -19.77
CA LEU A 49 -3.34 -4.62 -18.82
C LEU A 49 -3.94 -5.89 -19.46
N PRO A 50 -3.47 -7.09 -19.10
CA PRO A 50 -4.07 -8.33 -19.56
C PRO A 50 -5.53 -8.46 -19.07
N PRO A 51 -6.38 -9.27 -19.73
CA PRO A 51 -7.71 -9.59 -19.23
C PRO A 51 -7.64 -10.16 -17.81
N VAL A 52 -8.57 -9.76 -16.92
CA VAL A 52 -8.51 -10.14 -15.49
C VAL A 52 -8.74 -11.63 -15.27
N ASP A 53 -9.57 -12.27 -16.10
CA ASP A 53 -9.94 -13.70 -16.04
C ASP A 53 -10.10 -14.20 -14.60
N MET A 54 -11.16 -13.74 -13.92
CA MET A 54 -11.45 -14.12 -12.54
C MET A 54 -11.93 -15.59 -12.45
N LYS A 55 -11.32 -16.37 -11.54
CA LYS A 55 -11.72 -17.76 -11.24
C LYS A 55 -12.09 -17.88 -9.77
N THR A 56 -13.37 -18.09 -9.47
CA THR A 56 -13.87 -18.30 -8.10
C THR A 56 -13.68 -19.75 -7.67
N TYR A 57 -13.19 -19.95 -6.46
CA TYR A 57 -12.94 -21.26 -5.85
C TYR A 57 -13.97 -21.59 -4.78
N ARG A 58 -14.33 -20.64 -3.93
CA ARG A 58 -15.33 -20.84 -2.88
C ARG A 58 -15.96 -19.52 -2.42
N THR A 59 -17.13 -19.65 -1.81
CA THR A 59 -17.77 -18.56 -1.05
C THR A 59 -17.96 -19.00 0.40
N PHE A 60 -17.90 -18.05 1.33
CA PHE A 60 -18.09 -18.31 2.76
C PHE A 60 -18.62 -17.08 3.49
N VAL A 61 -19.05 -17.25 4.73
CA VAL A 61 -19.55 -16.18 5.60
C VAL A 61 -18.52 -15.99 6.72
N PRO A 62 -17.61 -14.99 6.60
CA PRO A 62 -16.56 -14.78 7.61
C PRO A 62 -17.11 -14.21 8.91
N ALA A 63 -18.18 -13.44 8.87
CA ALA A 63 -18.81 -12.85 10.04
C ALA A 63 -20.27 -12.50 9.74
N PRO A 64 -21.13 -12.34 10.75
CA PRO A 64 -22.47 -11.82 10.55
C PRO A 64 -22.44 -10.49 9.79
N GLY A 65 -23.27 -10.40 8.74
CA GLY A 65 -23.37 -9.24 7.87
C GLY A 65 -22.27 -9.13 6.80
N VAL A 66 -21.48 -10.19 6.59
CA VAL A 66 -20.41 -10.22 5.58
C VAL A 66 -20.39 -11.53 4.83
N LYS A 67 -20.37 -11.46 3.51
CA LYS A 67 -20.10 -12.58 2.59
C LYS A 67 -18.70 -12.41 2.00
N ALA A 68 -18.01 -13.51 1.77
CA ALA A 68 -16.69 -13.49 1.13
C ALA A 68 -16.60 -14.47 -0.05
N GLU A 69 -15.86 -14.09 -1.06
CA GLU A 69 -15.55 -14.87 -2.25
C GLU A 69 -14.04 -15.04 -2.37
N ALA A 70 -13.56 -16.28 -2.30
CA ALA A 70 -12.16 -16.61 -2.54
C ALA A 70 -11.97 -16.94 -4.03
N PHE A 71 -11.11 -16.21 -4.71
CA PHE A 71 -10.92 -16.28 -6.15
C PHE A 71 -9.49 -15.92 -6.55
N SER A 72 -9.14 -16.15 -7.81
CA SER A 72 -7.91 -15.64 -8.39
C SER A 72 -8.19 -14.80 -9.63
N TYR A 73 -7.26 -13.90 -9.95
CA TYR A 73 -7.29 -13.09 -11.17
C TYR A 73 -5.91 -13.09 -11.86
N VAL A 74 -5.91 -12.83 -13.17
CA VAL A 74 -4.67 -12.77 -13.97
C VAL A 74 -3.96 -11.44 -13.76
N THR A 75 -2.62 -11.52 -13.68
CA THR A 75 -1.71 -10.38 -13.68
C THR A 75 -0.68 -10.51 -14.81
N GLN A 76 0.38 -9.73 -14.82
CA GLN A 76 1.40 -9.79 -15.88
C GLN A 76 2.11 -11.15 -15.95
N ALA A 77 2.80 -11.39 -17.06
CA ALA A 77 3.53 -12.64 -17.34
C ALA A 77 2.67 -13.92 -17.19
N GLY A 78 1.35 -13.83 -17.42
CA GLY A 78 0.43 -14.95 -17.28
C GLY A 78 0.32 -15.52 -15.86
N MET A 79 0.78 -14.79 -14.87
CA MET A 79 0.63 -15.17 -13.45
C MET A 79 -0.77 -14.90 -12.95
N ARG A 80 -1.16 -15.57 -11.87
CA ARG A 80 -2.42 -15.34 -11.16
C ARG A 80 -2.18 -14.89 -9.72
N VAL A 81 -3.15 -14.17 -9.17
CA VAL A 81 -3.12 -13.61 -7.81
C VAL A 81 -4.25 -14.21 -7.00
N PRO A 82 -3.97 -14.93 -5.91
CA PRO A 82 -4.98 -15.41 -4.97
C PRO A 82 -5.54 -14.25 -4.15
N ALA A 83 -6.87 -14.16 -4.06
CA ALA A 83 -7.56 -13.05 -3.43
C ALA A 83 -8.83 -13.47 -2.68
N ILE A 84 -9.26 -12.62 -1.76
CA ILE A 84 -10.57 -12.69 -1.11
C ILE A 84 -11.27 -11.34 -1.30
N LEU A 85 -12.50 -11.39 -1.81
CA LEU A 85 -13.41 -10.25 -1.88
C LEU A 85 -14.44 -10.36 -0.75
N TYR A 86 -14.46 -9.39 0.15
CA TYR A 86 -15.44 -9.25 1.21
C TYR A 86 -16.53 -8.28 0.77
N LEU A 87 -17.78 -8.68 0.97
CA LEU A 87 -18.96 -7.91 0.57
C LEU A 87 -19.94 -7.78 1.74
N PRO A 88 -20.69 -6.70 1.86
CA PRO A 88 -21.80 -6.63 2.80
C PRO A 88 -22.88 -7.70 2.47
N ASP A 89 -23.51 -8.25 3.50
CA ASP A 89 -24.61 -9.19 3.36
C ASP A 89 -25.75 -8.84 4.33
N PRO A 90 -26.92 -8.36 3.84
CA PRO A 90 -27.27 -8.20 2.43
C PRO A 90 -26.53 -7.06 1.72
N LEU A 91 -26.40 -7.19 0.40
CA LEU A 91 -25.90 -6.10 -0.44
C LEU A 91 -26.86 -4.91 -0.41
N PRO A 92 -26.36 -3.67 -0.28
CA PRO A 92 -27.18 -2.48 -0.48
C PRO A 92 -27.82 -2.42 -1.87
N ALA A 93 -28.96 -1.76 -1.98
CA ALA A 93 -29.66 -1.58 -3.26
C ALA A 93 -28.92 -0.66 -4.24
N THR A 94 -28.05 0.20 -3.73
CA THR A 94 -27.21 1.10 -4.53
C THR A 94 -25.81 0.56 -4.66
N LYS A 95 -25.07 1.00 -5.68
CA LYS A 95 -23.65 0.67 -5.82
C LYS A 95 -22.85 1.14 -4.62
N ILE A 96 -21.94 0.30 -4.17
CA ILE A 96 -21.10 0.49 -2.98
C ILE A 96 -19.69 0.93 -3.35
N PRO A 97 -18.98 1.68 -2.47
CA PRO A 97 -17.56 1.96 -2.64
C PRO A 97 -16.73 0.68 -2.52
N ALA A 98 -15.46 0.77 -2.90
CA ALA A 98 -14.56 -0.37 -2.74
C ALA A 98 -13.21 0.06 -2.15
N PHE A 99 -12.53 -0.91 -1.52
CA PHE A 99 -11.23 -0.73 -0.92
C PHE A 99 -10.29 -1.91 -1.25
N VAL A 100 -9.09 -1.61 -1.74
CA VAL A 100 -8.05 -2.62 -1.98
C VAL A 100 -7.01 -2.56 -0.87
N VAL A 101 -6.71 -3.70 -0.26
CA VAL A 101 -5.66 -3.84 0.73
C VAL A 101 -4.36 -4.30 0.07
N VAL A 102 -3.32 -3.48 0.17
CA VAL A 102 -1.97 -3.82 -0.31
C VAL A 102 -1.04 -4.02 0.88
N ASN A 103 -0.53 -5.23 1.00
CA ASN A 103 0.21 -5.66 2.16
C ASN A 103 1.64 -5.11 2.20
N GLY A 104 2.21 -4.96 3.41
CA GLY A 104 3.62 -4.71 3.64
C GLY A 104 4.47 -5.96 3.45
N HIS A 105 5.79 -5.84 3.69
CA HIS A 105 6.67 -7.00 3.71
C HIS A 105 6.13 -8.10 4.63
N ALA A 106 6.22 -9.34 4.18
CA ALA A 106 5.74 -10.50 4.90
C ALA A 106 4.21 -10.54 5.12
N GLY A 107 3.46 -9.69 4.44
CA GLY A 107 2.01 -9.63 4.54
C GLY A 107 1.32 -10.28 3.34
N ASP A 108 0.11 -10.78 3.59
CA ASP A 108 -0.75 -11.46 2.64
C ASP A 108 -2.22 -11.36 3.06
N LYS A 109 -3.13 -12.06 2.38
CA LYS A 109 -4.55 -12.09 2.73
C LYS A 109 -4.84 -12.71 4.10
N TYR A 110 -3.89 -13.46 4.68
CA TYR A 110 -3.99 -14.06 6.01
C TYR A 110 -3.58 -13.09 7.12
N SER A 111 -2.92 -12.00 6.80
CA SER A 111 -2.53 -10.98 7.77
C SER A 111 -3.76 -10.43 8.48
N TRP A 112 -3.67 -10.32 9.82
CA TRP A 112 -4.82 -9.91 10.63
C TRP A 112 -5.47 -8.62 10.11
N TYR A 113 -4.68 -7.61 9.76
CA TYR A 113 -5.19 -6.32 9.27
C TYR A 113 -5.88 -6.45 7.90
N SER A 114 -5.52 -7.45 7.08
CA SER A 114 -6.16 -7.69 5.78
C SER A 114 -7.60 -8.18 5.95
N TYR A 115 -7.81 -9.29 6.66
CA TYR A 115 -9.16 -9.82 6.85
C TYR A 115 -9.99 -8.99 7.84
N TYR A 116 -9.33 -8.34 8.84
CA TYR A 116 -10.00 -7.39 9.72
C TYR A 116 -10.59 -6.23 8.92
N THR A 117 -9.81 -5.64 8.00
CA THR A 117 -10.28 -4.61 7.07
C THR A 117 -11.43 -5.14 6.22
N GLY A 118 -11.28 -6.35 5.67
CA GLY A 118 -12.30 -7.01 4.87
C GLY A 118 -13.65 -7.05 5.58
N ILE A 119 -13.67 -7.54 6.82
CA ILE A 119 -14.88 -7.69 7.61
C ILE A 119 -15.42 -6.33 8.07
N LEU A 120 -14.57 -5.47 8.61
CA LEU A 120 -14.98 -4.18 9.15
C LEU A 120 -15.58 -3.28 8.06
N PHE A 121 -14.88 -3.12 6.93
CA PHE A 121 -15.33 -2.23 5.86
C PHE A 121 -16.50 -2.82 5.07
N ALA A 122 -16.61 -4.15 4.96
CA ALA A 122 -17.82 -4.78 4.41
C ALA A 122 -19.05 -4.48 5.29
N ARG A 123 -18.94 -4.55 6.62
CA ARG A 123 -19.99 -4.08 7.54
C ARG A 123 -20.30 -2.60 7.35
N GLY A 124 -19.29 -1.81 6.98
CA GLY A 124 -19.42 -0.41 6.58
C GLY A 124 -20.15 -0.19 5.27
N GLY A 125 -20.39 -1.24 4.50
CA GLY A 125 -21.04 -1.17 3.20
C GLY A 125 -20.08 -0.89 2.05
N ALA A 126 -18.85 -1.38 2.11
CA ALA A 126 -17.88 -1.36 1.02
C ALA A 126 -17.54 -2.78 0.55
N ALA A 127 -17.14 -2.92 -0.72
CA ALA A 127 -16.46 -4.11 -1.21
C ALA A 127 -14.97 -4.02 -0.84
N VAL A 128 -14.38 -5.08 -0.29
CA VAL A 128 -12.96 -5.07 0.10
C VAL A 128 -12.23 -6.24 -0.53
N LEU A 129 -11.18 -5.94 -1.28
CA LEU A 129 -10.34 -6.94 -1.91
C LEU A 129 -8.99 -7.02 -1.19
N THR A 130 -8.64 -8.22 -0.73
CA THR A 130 -7.32 -8.55 -0.15
C THR A 130 -6.67 -9.64 -0.99
N TYR A 131 -5.34 -9.64 -1.10
CA TYR A 131 -4.64 -10.62 -1.94
C TYR A 131 -3.25 -10.97 -1.40
N ASP A 132 -2.69 -12.08 -1.89
CA ASP A 132 -1.33 -12.49 -1.57
C ASP A 132 -0.32 -11.78 -2.47
N GLN A 133 0.70 -11.21 -1.86
CA GLN A 133 1.86 -10.71 -2.57
C GLN A 133 2.70 -11.87 -3.11
N ILE A 134 3.49 -11.60 -4.14
CA ILE A 134 4.40 -12.60 -4.72
C ILE A 134 5.37 -13.15 -3.66
N GLY A 135 5.49 -14.46 -3.57
CA GLY A 135 6.30 -15.16 -2.59
C GLY A 135 5.65 -15.37 -1.22
N GLU A 136 4.41 -14.87 -0.98
CA GLU A 136 3.70 -15.01 0.29
C GLU A 136 2.40 -15.81 0.10
N GLY A 137 1.92 -16.48 1.16
CA GLY A 137 0.67 -17.21 1.17
C GLY A 137 0.57 -18.25 0.05
N GLU A 138 -0.52 -18.24 -0.72
CA GLU A 138 -0.70 -19.13 -1.88
C GLU A 138 0.12 -18.73 -3.12
N ARG A 139 1.04 -17.77 -3.00
CA ARG A 139 2.10 -17.45 -3.98
C ARG A 139 3.49 -17.89 -3.52
N ASN A 140 3.58 -18.58 -2.40
CA ASN A 140 4.78 -19.24 -1.89
C ASN A 140 4.70 -20.74 -2.16
N ILE A 141 5.78 -21.38 -2.62
CA ILE A 141 5.82 -22.81 -2.99
C ILE A 141 5.39 -23.76 -1.86
N ASN A 142 5.49 -23.32 -0.62
CA ASN A 142 5.07 -24.06 0.57
C ASN A 142 3.81 -23.49 1.24
N ARG A 143 3.11 -22.57 0.60
CA ARG A 143 1.95 -21.84 1.14
C ARG A 143 2.25 -21.15 2.48
N LYS A 144 3.45 -20.63 2.63
CA LYS A 144 3.88 -19.98 3.88
C LYS A 144 3.72 -18.46 3.77
N SER A 145 3.35 -17.86 4.87
CA SER A 145 3.38 -16.42 5.09
C SER A 145 4.69 -15.98 5.73
N ALA A 146 5.02 -14.70 5.65
CA ALA A 146 6.20 -14.07 6.25
C ALA A 146 7.53 -14.61 5.76
N THR A 147 7.57 -15.10 4.53
CA THR A 147 8.79 -15.69 3.95
C THR A 147 9.74 -14.64 3.43
N ARG A 148 9.21 -13.55 2.86
CA ARG A 148 9.96 -12.45 2.25
C ARG A 148 10.92 -12.93 1.14
N GLU A 149 10.56 -13.99 0.42
CA GLU A 149 11.41 -14.58 -0.62
C GLU A 149 11.76 -13.56 -1.70
N HIS A 150 10.83 -12.68 -2.07
CA HIS A 150 11.06 -11.63 -3.05
C HIS A 150 12.17 -10.64 -2.67
N ASP A 151 12.53 -10.52 -1.39
CA ASP A 151 13.64 -9.66 -0.94
C ASP A 151 15.02 -10.21 -1.35
N THR A 152 15.12 -11.50 -1.60
CA THR A 152 16.39 -12.23 -1.74
C THR A 152 16.66 -12.72 -3.15
N ILE A 153 15.75 -12.51 -4.11
CA ILE A 153 15.99 -12.84 -5.52
C ILE A 153 17.11 -11.96 -6.06
N GLY A 154 18.11 -12.58 -6.68
CA GLY A 154 19.19 -11.87 -7.33
C GLY A 154 18.74 -11.23 -8.66
N GLY A 155 19.67 -10.62 -9.41
CA GLY A 155 19.42 -10.14 -10.78
C GLY A 155 19.49 -8.61 -10.96
N GLY A 156 19.79 -7.88 -9.88
CA GLY A 156 20.06 -6.45 -9.96
C GLY A 156 18.84 -5.58 -10.33
N SER A 157 19.11 -4.39 -10.86
CA SER A 157 18.09 -3.34 -11.08
C SER A 157 16.97 -3.76 -12.05
N VAL A 158 17.26 -4.55 -13.09
CA VAL A 158 16.24 -4.98 -14.07
C VAL A 158 15.20 -5.87 -13.41
N ILE A 159 15.62 -6.91 -12.70
CA ILE A 159 14.70 -7.82 -11.99
C ILE A 159 13.94 -7.08 -10.88
N ALA A 160 14.59 -6.16 -10.18
CA ALA A 160 13.94 -5.33 -9.17
C ALA A 160 12.81 -4.47 -9.74
N ARG A 161 13.02 -3.87 -10.92
CA ARG A 161 11.97 -3.10 -11.62
C ARG A 161 10.83 -3.98 -12.12
N HIS A 162 11.12 -5.17 -12.67
CA HIS A 162 10.10 -6.15 -13.02
C HIS A 162 9.27 -6.59 -11.81
N LEU A 163 9.92 -6.78 -10.64
CA LEU A 163 9.24 -7.15 -9.40
C LEU A 163 8.29 -6.03 -8.91
N ALA A 164 8.76 -4.79 -8.90
CA ALA A 164 7.92 -3.65 -8.58
C ALA A 164 6.75 -3.52 -9.57
N GLY A 165 7.01 -3.71 -10.86
CA GLY A 165 5.98 -3.72 -11.90
C GLY A 165 4.96 -4.85 -11.74
N LEU A 166 5.36 -6.04 -11.30
CA LEU A 166 4.42 -7.11 -10.93
C LEU A 166 3.52 -6.66 -9.79
N MET A 167 4.08 -6.09 -8.72
CA MET A 167 3.30 -5.64 -7.56
C MET A 167 2.32 -4.52 -7.92
N ILE A 168 2.74 -3.57 -8.77
CA ILE A 168 1.87 -2.51 -9.30
C ILE A 168 0.76 -3.13 -10.17
N CYS A 169 1.11 -4.05 -11.06
CA CYS A 169 0.14 -4.73 -11.93
C CYS A 169 -0.86 -5.56 -11.12
N ASP A 170 -0.44 -6.27 -10.07
CA ASP A 170 -1.32 -6.99 -9.15
C ASP A 170 -2.36 -6.06 -8.53
N ALA A 171 -1.93 -4.88 -8.08
CA ALA A 171 -2.80 -3.87 -7.49
C ALA A 171 -3.76 -3.24 -8.52
N MET A 172 -3.28 -2.91 -9.72
CA MET A 172 -4.12 -2.40 -10.83
C MET A 172 -5.15 -3.44 -11.28
N GLN A 173 -4.80 -4.73 -11.29
CA GLN A 173 -5.72 -5.80 -11.62
C GLN A 173 -6.75 -6.05 -10.51
N ALA A 174 -6.40 -5.84 -9.24
CA ALA A 174 -7.38 -5.82 -8.15
C ALA A 174 -8.44 -4.71 -8.37
N VAL A 175 -8.02 -3.52 -8.80
CA VAL A 175 -8.94 -2.44 -9.22
C VAL A 175 -9.77 -2.89 -10.42
N SER A 176 -9.18 -3.56 -11.42
CA SER A 176 -9.91 -4.07 -12.59
C SER A 176 -10.97 -5.09 -12.20
N CYS A 177 -10.69 -5.99 -11.23
CA CYS A 177 -11.69 -6.91 -10.68
C CYS A 177 -12.88 -6.17 -10.09
N LEU A 178 -12.62 -5.15 -9.27
CA LEU A 178 -13.67 -4.35 -8.63
C LEU A 178 -14.50 -3.57 -9.66
N CYS A 179 -13.88 -3.01 -10.70
CA CYS A 179 -14.58 -2.31 -11.77
C CYS A 179 -15.52 -3.23 -12.57
N GLN A 180 -15.27 -4.53 -12.63
CA GLN A 180 -16.14 -5.50 -13.29
C GLN A 180 -17.32 -5.98 -12.41
N ARG A 181 -17.34 -5.61 -11.13
CA ARG A 181 -18.42 -6.01 -10.21
C ARG A 181 -19.62 -5.06 -10.36
N PRO A 182 -20.82 -5.58 -10.68
CA PRO A 182 -21.99 -4.74 -10.88
C PRO A 182 -22.43 -3.96 -9.64
N GLU A 183 -22.16 -4.50 -8.44
CA GLU A 183 -22.44 -3.88 -7.15
C GLU A 183 -21.48 -2.76 -6.78
N VAL A 184 -20.31 -2.64 -7.43
CA VAL A 184 -19.27 -1.65 -7.09
C VAL A 184 -19.45 -0.36 -7.90
N ASP A 185 -19.27 0.76 -7.22
CA ASP A 185 -19.11 2.07 -7.86
C ASP A 185 -17.65 2.30 -8.25
N ALA A 186 -17.35 2.16 -9.52
CA ALA A 186 -15.99 2.32 -10.05
C ALA A 186 -15.38 3.73 -9.85
N ASN A 187 -16.19 4.74 -9.48
CA ASN A 187 -15.70 6.08 -9.16
C ASN A 187 -15.35 6.27 -7.68
N ARG A 188 -15.57 5.26 -6.84
CA ARG A 188 -15.33 5.30 -5.40
C ARG A 188 -14.46 4.13 -4.93
N ILE A 189 -13.34 3.90 -5.64
CA ILE A 189 -12.35 2.86 -5.29
C ILE A 189 -11.18 3.53 -4.58
N ALA A 190 -10.93 3.14 -3.33
CA ALA A 190 -9.75 3.56 -2.58
C ALA A 190 -8.78 2.39 -2.39
N MET A 191 -7.53 2.71 -2.11
CA MET A 191 -6.49 1.73 -1.80
C MET A 191 -5.80 2.07 -0.49
N GLY A 192 -5.48 1.04 0.31
CA GLY A 192 -4.66 1.19 1.50
C GLY A 192 -3.41 0.34 1.41
N GLY A 193 -2.24 0.98 1.56
CA GLY A 193 -0.94 0.33 1.58
C GLY A 193 -0.28 0.40 2.96
N TYR A 194 0.36 -0.69 3.38
CA TYR A 194 1.14 -0.72 4.60
C TYR A 194 2.61 -1.00 4.29
N SER A 195 3.54 -0.19 4.83
CA SER A 195 4.99 -0.36 4.66
C SER A 195 5.38 -0.46 3.17
N MET A 196 5.91 -1.58 2.70
CA MET A 196 6.14 -1.84 1.28
C MET A 196 4.86 -1.64 0.44
N GLY A 197 3.71 -2.03 0.96
CA GLY A 197 2.42 -1.81 0.29
C GLY A 197 2.10 -0.33 0.09
N SER A 198 2.58 0.58 0.95
CA SER A 198 2.41 2.02 0.71
C SER A 198 3.25 2.51 -0.48
N PHE A 199 4.44 1.95 -0.70
CA PHE A 199 5.22 2.20 -1.93
C PHE A 199 4.46 1.72 -3.19
N VAL A 200 3.88 0.52 -3.14
CA VAL A 200 3.08 -0.02 -4.25
C VAL A 200 1.83 0.84 -4.50
N VAL A 201 1.12 1.24 -3.44
CA VAL A 201 -0.11 2.05 -3.56
C VAL A 201 0.18 3.45 -4.08
N SER A 202 1.27 4.11 -3.65
CA SER A 202 1.64 5.42 -4.16
C SER A 202 1.88 5.39 -5.67
N LEU A 203 2.64 4.42 -6.16
CA LEU A 203 2.90 4.23 -7.58
C LEU A 203 1.65 3.80 -8.36
N THR A 204 0.85 2.89 -7.80
CA THR A 204 -0.41 2.48 -8.43
C THR A 204 -1.37 3.68 -8.55
N GLY A 205 -1.52 4.48 -7.50
CA GLY A 205 -2.33 5.70 -7.53
C GLY A 205 -1.84 6.71 -8.58
N ALA A 206 -0.53 6.85 -8.75
CA ALA A 206 0.04 7.74 -9.76
C ALA A 206 -0.29 7.30 -11.19
N VAL A 207 -0.30 5.98 -11.49
CA VAL A 207 -0.45 5.47 -12.86
C VAL A 207 -1.86 4.97 -13.19
N ASP A 208 -2.64 4.51 -12.21
CA ASP A 208 -4.01 4.02 -12.41
C ASP A 208 -5.04 5.12 -12.10
N THR A 209 -5.55 5.74 -13.14
CA THR A 209 -6.52 6.83 -13.03
C THR A 209 -7.90 6.41 -12.52
N ARG A 210 -8.15 5.14 -12.24
CA ARG A 210 -9.39 4.61 -11.63
C ARG A 210 -9.37 4.67 -10.10
N VAL A 211 -8.18 4.82 -9.50
CA VAL A 211 -8.03 4.94 -8.04
C VAL A 211 -8.44 6.34 -7.60
N HIS A 212 -9.43 6.43 -6.71
CA HIS A 212 -9.97 7.70 -6.23
C HIS A 212 -9.24 8.23 -4.99
N ALA A 213 -8.83 7.37 -4.06
CA ALA A 213 -8.14 7.79 -2.85
C ALA A 213 -7.08 6.76 -2.43
N CYS A 214 -5.93 7.23 -1.92
CA CYS A 214 -4.86 6.40 -1.41
C CYS A 214 -4.61 6.66 0.08
N VAL A 215 -4.42 5.59 0.86
CA VAL A 215 -3.97 5.67 2.26
C VAL A 215 -2.65 4.93 2.38
N LEU A 216 -1.62 5.62 2.85
CA LEU A 216 -0.26 5.11 2.99
C LEU A 216 0.09 5.05 4.47
N CYS A 217 0.26 3.85 5.02
CA CYS A 217 0.55 3.63 6.43
C CYS A 217 1.95 3.05 6.63
N GLY A 218 2.73 3.64 7.51
CA GLY A 218 4.10 3.19 7.79
C GLY A 218 5.02 3.32 6.58
N GLY A 219 4.87 4.39 5.81
CA GLY A 219 5.64 4.63 4.60
C GLY A 219 5.05 5.75 3.76
N GLY A 220 5.30 5.70 2.44
CA GLY A 220 4.74 6.65 1.49
C GLY A 220 5.78 7.59 0.88
N ASP A 221 6.79 7.07 0.15
CA ASP A 221 7.78 7.86 -0.61
C ASP A 221 8.25 9.11 0.14
N LEU A 222 8.91 8.92 1.28
CA LEU A 222 9.09 9.97 2.27
C LEU A 222 10.24 10.93 1.95
N ASP A 223 11.07 10.63 0.94
CA ASP A 223 12.18 11.51 0.59
C ASP A 223 12.56 11.39 -0.90
N GLY A 224 13.42 12.29 -1.34
CA GLY A 224 13.93 12.34 -2.70
C GLY A 224 15.22 11.51 -2.90
N PRO A 225 16.02 11.83 -3.93
CA PRO A 225 17.27 11.15 -4.22
C PRO A 225 18.21 11.04 -3.02
N GLY A 226 18.73 9.84 -2.79
CA GLY A 226 19.59 9.53 -1.65
C GLY A 226 18.87 9.36 -0.32
N GLY A 227 17.54 9.41 -0.30
CA GLY A 227 16.72 9.30 0.90
C GLY A 227 16.44 7.88 1.39
N TYR A 228 15.35 7.74 2.17
CA TYR A 228 15.03 6.48 2.84
C TYR A 228 14.81 5.32 1.86
N TRP A 229 13.99 5.52 0.83
CA TRP A 229 13.67 4.46 -0.14
C TRP A 229 14.88 3.98 -0.94
N ASP A 230 15.85 4.87 -1.21
CA ASP A 230 17.11 4.49 -1.85
C ASP A 230 17.93 3.52 -1.00
N LYS A 231 17.74 3.51 0.33
CA LYS A 231 18.43 2.68 1.30
C LYS A 231 17.60 1.49 1.77
N SER A 232 16.36 1.36 1.32
CA SER A 232 15.46 0.27 1.69
C SER A 232 15.87 -1.06 1.04
N LYS A 233 15.04 -2.10 1.18
CA LYS A 233 15.34 -3.42 0.61
C LYS A 233 15.59 -3.32 -0.89
N PRO A 234 16.76 -3.78 -1.40
CA PRO A 234 17.18 -3.52 -2.78
C PRO A 234 16.18 -3.96 -3.81
N MET A 235 15.67 -5.19 -3.69
CA MET A 235 14.86 -5.81 -4.75
C MET A 235 13.45 -5.23 -4.85
N CYS A 236 12.81 -4.93 -3.72
CA CYS A 236 11.40 -4.55 -3.71
C CYS A 236 11.15 -3.03 -3.59
N GLN A 237 12.11 -2.24 -3.15
CA GLN A 237 11.95 -0.79 -2.96
C GLN A 237 13.19 0.01 -3.38
N GLY A 238 14.39 -0.33 -2.89
CA GLY A 238 15.58 0.49 -3.09
C GLY A 238 15.93 0.70 -4.57
N LEU A 239 16.23 -0.36 -5.31
CA LEU A 239 16.54 -0.26 -6.74
C LEU A 239 15.35 0.24 -7.60
N PRO A 240 14.10 -0.20 -7.35
CA PRO A 240 12.95 0.40 -8.01
C PRO A 240 12.83 1.91 -7.78
N TYR A 241 12.97 2.38 -6.55
CA TYR A 241 12.84 3.80 -6.25
C TYR A 241 13.97 4.64 -6.85
N GLN A 242 15.22 4.13 -6.83
CA GLN A 242 16.34 4.76 -7.51
C GLN A 242 16.08 4.93 -9.02
N SER A 243 15.43 3.96 -9.66
CA SER A 243 15.12 4.03 -11.08
C SER A 243 14.11 5.13 -11.47
N LEU A 244 13.48 5.79 -10.50
CA LEU A 244 12.59 6.92 -10.69
C LEU A 244 13.29 8.29 -10.67
N ASP A 245 14.63 8.33 -10.78
CA ASP A 245 15.40 9.58 -10.76
C ASP A 245 14.98 10.58 -11.85
N PHE A 246 14.42 10.08 -12.97
CA PHE A 246 13.88 10.92 -14.03
C PHE A 246 12.72 11.83 -13.59
N LEU A 247 12.03 11.49 -12.50
CA LEU A 247 10.95 12.32 -11.94
C LEU A 247 11.49 13.60 -11.25
N GLY A 248 12.78 13.64 -10.89
CA GLY A 248 13.37 14.74 -10.14
C GLY A 248 12.90 14.75 -8.68
N ASP A 249 11.82 15.45 -8.37
CA ASP A 249 11.14 15.38 -7.06
C ASP A 249 10.18 14.19 -7.03
N ARG A 250 10.72 12.98 -6.88
CA ARG A 250 9.98 11.70 -6.97
C ARG A 250 8.70 11.69 -6.13
N PRO A 251 8.72 11.99 -4.82
CA PRO A 251 7.51 11.89 -4.00
C PRO A 251 6.45 12.90 -4.43
N ALA A 252 6.81 14.17 -4.60
CA ALA A 252 5.84 15.20 -4.92
C ALA A 252 5.21 14.98 -6.32
N VAL A 253 5.98 14.51 -7.31
CA VAL A 253 5.46 14.17 -8.64
C VAL A 253 4.50 12.99 -8.56
N ILE A 254 4.82 11.92 -7.83
CA ILE A 254 3.96 10.74 -7.65
C ILE A 254 2.60 11.16 -7.05
N TYR A 255 2.62 11.98 -6.00
CA TYR A 255 1.39 12.44 -5.37
C TYR A 255 0.62 13.45 -6.23
N ALA A 256 1.30 14.32 -6.97
CA ALA A 256 0.65 15.25 -7.91
C ALA A 256 -0.06 14.51 -9.05
N LEU A 257 0.53 13.43 -9.57
CA LEU A 257 -0.11 12.57 -10.57
C LEU A 257 -1.38 11.92 -10.04
N HIS A 258 -1.39 11.47 -8.78
CA HIS A 258 -2.60 10.91 -8.16
C HIS A 258 -3.65 12.00 -7.89
N ALA A 259 -3.23 13.20 -7.49
CA ALA A 259 -4.12 14.30 -7.12
C ALA A 259 -5.10 14.72 -8.24
N ALA A 260 -4.77 14.43 -9.50
CA ALA A 260 -5.72 14.60 -10.61
C ALA A 260 -7.00 13.76 -10.46
N ARG A 261 -7.00 12.72 -9.61
CA ARG A 261 -8.13 11.83 -9.35
C ARG A 261 -8.68 11.96 -7.93
N GLY A 262 -7.84 12.27 -6.97
CA GLY A 262 -8.23 12.41 -5.57
C GLY A 262 -7.02 12.46 -4.63
N PRO A 263 -7.26 12.55 -3.32
CA PRO A 263 -6.21 12.78 -2.36
C PRO A 263 -5.46 11.50 -1.98
N THR A 264 -4.21 11.71 -1.55
CA THR A 264 -3.41 10.72 -0.82
C THR A 264 -3.29 11.14 0.65
N LEU A 265 -3.51 10.20 1.58
CA LEU A 265 -3.25 10.37 3.00
C LEU A 265 -2.03 9.56 3.42
N ALA A 266 -0.97 10.21 3.89
CA ALA A 266 0.13 9.56 4.59
C ALA A 266 -0.17 9.51 6.10
N PHE A 267 -0.33 8.31 6.68
CA PHE A 267 -0.66 8.14 8.09
C PHE A 267 0.39 7.27 8.78
N ASN A 268 1.17 7.87 9.69
CA ASN A 268 2.34 7.23 10.30
C ASN A 268 2.26 7.25 11.83
N GLY A 269 2.91 6.30 12.48
CA GLY A 269 3.12 6.35 13.93
C GLY A 269 4.21 7.37 14.28
N LEU A 270 4.00 8.22 15.28
CA LEU A 270 5.03 9.17 15.73
C LEU A 270 6.29 8.48 16.25
N GLY A 271 6.17 7.24 16.74
CA GLY A 271 7.30 6.40 17.18
C GLY A 271 7.92 5.54 16.08
N ASP A 272 7.53 5.72 14.81
CA ASP A 272 8.04 4.89 13.71
C ASP A 272 9.49 5.22 13.34
N THR A 273 10.41 4.40 13.83
CA THR A 273 11.85 4.49 13.51
C THR A 273 12.23 3.72 12.24
N VAL A 274 11.35 2.88 11.71
CA VAL A 274 11.62 2.09 10.48
C VAL A 274 11.65 3.00 9.26
N VAL A 275 10.73 3.95 9.18
CA VAL A 275 10.69 4.99 8.14
C VAL A 275 11.09 6.37 8.68
N ALA A 276 11.81 6.40 9.80
CA ALA A 276 12.44 7.59 10.36
C ALA A 276 11.50 8.77 10.66
N ILE A 277 10.24 8.52 11.01
CA ILE A 277 9.26 9.58 11.31
C ILE A 277 9.76 10.56 12.39
N PRO A 278 10.37 10.11 13.51
CA PRO A 278 10.92 11.05 14.50
C PRO A 278 12.01 11.97 13.95
N THR A 279 12.71 11.55 12.90
CA THR A 279 13.77 12.35 12.23
C THR A 279 13.17 13.32 11.21
N HIS A 280 12.16 12.89 10.48
CA HIS A 280 11.47 13.73 9.49
C HIS A 280 10.74 14.90 10.15
N GLY A 281 9.98 14.63 11.23
CA GLY A 281 9.14 15.62 11.87
C GLY A 281 7.94 16.05 11.02
N GLU A 282 7.08 16.86 11.59
CA GLU A 282 5.88 17.34 10.91
C GLU A 282 6.18 18.29 9.74
N ASP A 283 7.23 19.08 9.85
CA ASP A 283 7.60 20.08 8.83
C ASP A 283 7.97 19.42 7.49
N PHE A 284 8.51 18.20 7.51
CA PHE A 284 8.74 17.42 6.30
C PHE A 284 7.43 17.15 5.54
N PHE A 285 6.36 16.78 6.25
CA PHE A 285 5.06 16.50 5.63
C PHE A 285 4.35 17.77 5.13
N LYS A 286 4.52 18.89 5.83
CA LYS A 286 4.04 20.21 5.37
C LYS A 286 4.74 20.64 4.08
N ASP A 287 6.06 20.44 4.02
CA ASP A 287 6.84 20.71 2.82
C ASP A 287 6.40 19.81 1.65
N MET A 288 6.20 18.51 1.90
CA MET A 288 5.67 17.58 0.91
C MET A 288 4.29 18.00 0.38
N GLN A 289 3.39 18.42 1.28
CA GLN A 289 2.07 18.93 0.93
C GLN A 289 2.18 20.16 0.02
N THR A 290 3.07 21.09 0.36
CA THR A 290 3.30 22.30 -0.44
C THR A 290 3.82 21.98 -1.83
N ARG A 291 4.89 21.19 -1.94
CA ARG A 291 5.49 20.80 -3.22
C ARG A 291 4.51 20.03 -4.12
N THR A 292 3.74 19.13 -3.53
CA THR A 292 2.71 18.38 -4.26
C THR A 292 1.63 19.32 -4.80
N ALA A 293 1.16 20.26 -3.99
CA ALA A 293 0.16 21.25 -4.39
C ALA A 293 0.66 22.17 -5.51
N GLU A 294 1.91 22.61 -5.45
CA GLU A 294 2.56 23.41 -6.50
C GLU A 294 2.59 22.66 -7.83
N LEU A 295 3.01 21.39 -7.83
CA LEU A 295 3.05 20.55 -9.02
C LEU A 295 1.66 20.22 -9.57
N HIS A 296 0.66 20.06 -8.70
CA HIS A 296 -0.72 19.84 -9.13
C HIS A 296 -1.43 21.11 -9.56
N GLY A 297 -0.96 22.29 -9.15
CA GLY A 297 -1.58 23.58 -9.44
C GLY A 297 -2.83 23.89 -8.60
N SER A 298 -3.09 23.15 -7.54
CA SER A 298 -4.19 23.36 -6.60
C SER A 298 -3.85 22.79 -5.22
N THR A 299 -4.33 23.43 -4.17
CA THR A 299 -4.21 22.95 -2.79
C THR A 299 -5.32 21.98 -2.36
N ASN A 300 -6.40 21.86 -3.16
CA ASN A 300 -7.54 21.05 -2.81
C ASN A 300 -7.33 19.59 -3.26
N GLY A 301 -7.52 18.65 -2.33
CA GLY A 301 -7.55 17.23 -2.62
C GLY A 301 -6.24 16.65 -3.16
N VAL A 302 -5.10 17.11 -2.67
CA VAL A 302 -3.78 16.66 -3.12
C VAL A 302 -3.16 15.64 -2.17
N PHE A 303 -2.54 16.11 -1.09
CA PHE A 303 -1.81 15.31 -0.14
C PHE A 303 -2.16 15.72 1.28
N ASP A 304 -2.67 14.76 2.04
CA ASP A 304 -2.95 14.90 3.46
C ASP A 304 -1.95 14.07 4.27
N TYR A 305 -1.71 14.46 5.51
CA TYR A 305 -0.93 13.66 6.44
C TYR A 305 -1.55 13.63 7.82
N GLY A 306 -1.22 12.61 8.60
CA GLY A 306 -1.65 12.44 9.97
C GLY A 306 -0.75 11.48 10.74
N PHE A 307 -0.87 11.52 12.06
CA PHE A 307 -0.05 10.70 12.93
C PHE A 307 -0.88 9.97 13.97
N ALA A 308 -0.54 8.71 14.20
CA ALA A 308 -0.89 8.00 15.42
C ALA A 308 0.00 8.45 16.58
N GLY A 309 -0.34 8.07 17.82
CA GLY A 309 0.39 8.47 19.03
C GLY A 309 1.87 8.08 19.03
N THR A 310 2.62 8.63 19.98
CA THR A 310 4.06 8.34 20.18
C THR A 310 4.34 6.90 20.59
N ASP A 311 3.36 6.21 21.14
CA ASP A 311 3.39 4.78 21.46
C ASP A 311 3.09 3.88 20.25
N CYS A 312 2.69 4.46 19.11
CA CYS A 312 2.54 3.76 17.85
C CYS A 312 3.82 3.82 17.02
N GLY A 313 4.41 2.67 16.75
CA GLY A 313 5.56 2.52 15.87
C GLY A 313 5.16 2.38 14.40
N HIS A 314 5.75 1.38 13.73
CA HIS A 314 5.63 1.18 12.27
C HIS A 314 4.23 0.71 11.80
N ARG A 315 3.25 0.50 12.69
CA ARG A 315 1.97 -0.17 12.34
C ARG A 315 0.73 0.63 12.72
N PRO A 316 0.57 1.86 12.18
CA PRO A 316 -0.62 2.64 12.50
C PRO A 316 -1.90 2.10 11.83
N TYR A 317 -1.82 1.46 10.69
CA TYR A 317 -2.89 1.00 9.81
C TYR A 317 -4.07 1.99 9.62
N TRP A 318 -4.84 1.78 8.56
CA TRP A 318 -6.03 2.56 8.19
C TRP A 318 -7.30 2.23 9.00
N LEU A 319 -7.21 1.33 9.96
CA LEU A 319 -8.33 0.89 10.79
C LEU A 319 -8.64 1.84 11.95
N THR A 320 -7.90 2.91 12.09
CA THR A 320 -8.07 3.91 13.15
C THR A 320 -9.14 4.92 12.80
N ARG A 321 -9.79 5.50 13.83
CA ARG A 321 -10.87 6.49 13.64
C ARG A 321 -10.49 7.63 12.69
N PRO A 322 -9.37 8.36 12.84
CA PRO A 322 -9.07 9.49 11.97
C PRO A 322 -8.93 9.08 10.49
N VAL A 323 -8.40 7.89 10.21
CA VAL A 323 -8.28 7.41 8.83
C VAL A 323 -9.64 6.97 8.27
N VAL A 324 -10.46 6.29 9.07
CA VAL A 324 -11.80 5.87 8.62
C VAL A 324 -12.72 7.07 8.42
N GLU A 325 -12.62 8.12 9.24
CA GLU A 325 -13.33 9.39 9.02
C GLU A 325 -12.86 10.08 7.73
N TRP A 326 -11.55 10.06 7.45
CA TRP A 326 -11.02 10.57 6.19
C TRP A 326 -11.54 9.75 5.00
N LEU A 327 -11.49 8.42 5.05
CA LEU A 327 -12.05 7.54 4.01
C LEU A 327 -13.55 7.75 3.82
N GLN A 328 -14.32 7.99 4.92
CA GLN A 328 -15.75 8.29 4.82
C GLN A 328 -16.01 9.53 3.96
N ARG A 329 -15.18 10.56 4.10
CA ARG A 329 -15.30 11.77 3.26
C ARG A 329 -14.93 11.52 1.80
N GLN A 330 -14.03 10.56 1.53
CA GLN A 330 -13.55 10.29 0.17
C GLN A 330 -14.46 9.32 -0.61
N ILE A 331 -14.83 8.20 0.01
CA ILE A 331 -15.55 7.12 -0.70
C ILE A 331 -16.97 6.87 -0.18
N ALA A 332 -17.37 7.49 0.92
CA ALA A 332 -18.72 7.41 1.50
C ALA A 332 -19.22 5.96 1.69
N PHE A 333 -18.78 5.30 2.76
CA PHE A 333 -19.27 3.97 3.14
C PHE A 333 -20.79 3.94 3.23
N SER A 334 -21.44 2.97 2.59
CA SER A 334 -22.90 2.97 2.41
C SER A 334 -23.69 2.77 3.71
N ASN A 335 -23.10 2.10 4.71
CA ASN A 335 -23.77 1.76 5.99
C ASN A 335 -23.29 2.62 7.17
N TRP A 336 -22.35 3.54 6.95
CA TRP A 336 -21.80 4.39 8.00
C TRP A 336 -22.13 5.87 7.77
N THR A 337 -22.22 6.59 8.87
CA THR A 337 -22.21 8.05 8.94
C THR A 337 -21.01 8.48 9.76
N GLU A 338 -20.62 9.75 9.66
CA GLU A 338 -19.54 10.29 10.51
C GLU A 338 -19.81 10.08 11.99
N ASP A 339 -21.05 10.31 12.44
CA ASP A 339 -21.43 10.12 13.85
C ASP A 339 -21.33 8.66 14.29
N LYS A 340 -21.70 7.72 13.41
CA LYS A 340 -21.53 6.30 13.69
C LYS A 340 -20.06 5.92 13.82
N ILE A 341 -19.17 6.43 12.95
CA ILE A 341 -17.74 6.20 13.03
C ILE A 341 -17.16 6.79 14.33
N LYS A 342 -17.57 8.01 14.70
CA LYS A 342 -17.17 8.65 15.96
C LYS A 342 -17.60 7.86 17.19
N ALA A 343 -18.75 7.21 17.14
CA ALA A 343 -19.30 6.41 18.25
C ALA A 343 -18.69 4.99 18.32
N MET A 344 -18.02 4.49 17.29
CA MET A 344 -17.44 3.14 17.31
C MET A 344 -16.36 3.02 18.39
N PRO A 345 -16.34 1.94 19.18
CA PRO A 345 -15.26 1.67 20.12
C PRO A 345 -13.96 1.45 19.38
N GLN A 346 -12.85 1.88 19.96
CA GLN A 346 -11.51 1.53 19.54
C GLN A 346 -10.92 0.50 20.47
N ILE A 347 -10.20 -0.47 19.93
CA ILE A 347 -9.48 -1.48 20.69
C ILE A 347 -7.99 -1.41 20.36
N LYS A 348 -7.15 -1.63 21.35
CA LYS A 348 -5.73 -1.93 21.09
C LYS A 348 -5.62 -3.32 20.46
N ILE A 349 -4.84 -3.41 19.41
CA ILE A 349 -4.68 -4.69 18.71
C ILE A 349 -4.01 -5.74 19.63
N SER A 350 -3.15 -5.33 20.54
CA SER A 350 -2.62 -6.24 21.60
C SER A 350 -3.72 -6.91 22.41
N ASP A 351 -4.79 -6.17 22.74
CA ASP A 351 -5.88 -6.69 23.56
C ASP A 351 -6.78 -7.63 22.73
N TRP A 352 -7.08 -7.23 21.47
CA TRP A 352 -7.82 -8.08 20.55
C TRP A 352 -7.07 -9.41 20.29
N THR A 353 -5.75 -9.37 20.08
CA THR A 353 -4.95 -10.58 19.85
C THR A 353 -4.89 -11.49 21.07
N ALA A 354 -4.92 -10.93 22.28
CA ALA A 354 -4.96 -11.72 23.52
C ALA A 354 -6.22 -12.60 23.61
N THR A 355 -7.31 -12.19 22.96
CA THR A 355 -8.57 -12.98 22.89
C THR A 355 -8.62 -13.95 21.71
N HIS A 356 -7.62 -13.92 20.81
CA HIS A 356 -7.55 -14.74 19.61
C HIS A 356 -6.18 -15.44 19.43
N PRO A 357 -5.68 -16.20 20.42
CA PRO A 357 -4.31 -16.72 20.42
C PRO A 357 -4.01 -17.72 19.28
N ALA A 358 -5.06 -18.32 18.69
CA ALA A 358 -4.90 -19.35 17.65
C ALA A 358 -4.54 -18.77 16.26
N ILE A 359 -4.77 -17.46 16.04
CA ILE A 359 -4.59 -16.85 14.70
C ILE A 359 -3.15 -16.44 14.40
N PHE A 360 -2.26 -16.44 15.39
CA PHE A 360 -0.93 -15.86 15.23
C PHE A 360 0.15 -16.89 15.08
N VAL A 361 0.82 -16.85 13.93
CA VAL A 361 2.15 -17.43 13.77
C VAL A 361 3.13 -16.51 14.49
N LYS A 362 4.07 -17.08 15.25
CA LYS A 362 5.04 -16.33 16.08
C LYS A 362 5.77 -15.19 15.33
N SER A 363 6.00 -15.34 14.04
CA SER A 363 6.63 -14.33 13.20
C SER A 363 5.81 -13.05 13.04
N PHE A 364 4.49 -13.10 13.22
CA PHE A 364 3.59 -11.94 13.17
C PHE A 364 3.28 -11.35 14.55
N MET A 365 3.62 -12.04 15.64
CA MET A 365 3.32 -11.62 17.02
C MET A 365 4.04 -10.35 17.42
N LYS A 366 5.30 -10.19 16.99
CA LYS A 366 6.12 -9.03 17.35
C LYS A 366 5.50 -7.69 16.95
N PRO A 367 4.85 -7.58 15.78
CA PRO A 367 4.10 -6.39 15.38
C PRO A 367 2.90 -6.04 16.25
N LEU A 368 2.28 -7.04 16.85
CA LEU A 368 1.02 -6.90 17.58
C LEU A 368 1.22 -6.50 19.03
N THR A 369 2.45 -6.62 19.52
CA THR A 369 2.86 -6.16 20.84
C THR A 369 3.37 -4.72 20.84
N GLU A 370 3.47 -4.06 19.66
CA GLU A 370 3.72 -2.63 19.61
C GLU A 370 2.53 -1.90 20.23
N GLY A 371 2.80 -1.13 21.27
CA GLY A 371 1.80 -0.27 21.88
C GLY A 371 1.22 0.71 20.86
N GLY A 372 0.01 1.17 21.09
CA GLY A 372 -0.61 2.22 20.30
C GLY A 372 -1.26 1.80 18.97
N THR A 373 -1.08 0.57 18.49
CA THR A 373 -1.82 0.09 17.31
C THR A 373 -3.29 -0.11 17.66
N LEU A 374 -4.16 0.68 17.02
CA LEU A 374 -5.60 0.71 17.29
C LEU A 374 -6.40 0.23 16.07
N ALA A 375 -7.59 -0.34 16.33
CA ALA A 375 -8.60 -0.59 15.32
C ALA A 375 -9.99 -0.24 15.83
N LEU A 376 -10.89 0.09 14.92
CA LEU A 376 -12.32 0.27 15.21
C LEU A 376 -13.00 -1.10 15.29
N ASP A 377 -14.06 -1.18 16.12
CA ASP A 377 -14.87 -2.37 16.39
C ASP A 377 -14.08 -3.50 17.09
N VAL A 378 -14.72 -4.13 18.06
CA VAL A 378 -14.12 -5.20 18.87
C VAL A 378 -14.59 -6.59 18.44
N ASN A 379 -15.61 -6.68 17.58
CA ASN A 379 -16.33 -7.90 17.26
C ASN A 379 -15.91 -8.53 15.91
N VAL A 380 -14.68 -8.27 15.49
CA VAL A 380 -14.11 -8.94 14.32
C VAL A 380 -13.51 -10.26 14.76
N PRO A 381 -13.94 -11.42 14.19
CA PRO A 381 -13.39 -12.72 14.54
C PRO A 381 -11.95 -12.87 14.05
N GLY A 382 -11.19 -13.75 14.72
CA GLY A 382 -9.88 -14.18 14.26
C GLY A 382 -9.97 -15.40 13.34
N TYR A 383 -9.03 -15.51 12.42
CA TYR A 383 -8.95 -16.61 11.44
C TYR A 383 -7.58 -17.28 11.49
N THR A 384 -7.57 -18.58 11.30
CA THR A 384 -6.37 -19.36 11.01
C THR A 384 -6.04 -19.27 9.51
N HIS A 385 -4.83 -19.66 9.16
CA HIS A 385 -4.38 -19.73 7.78
C HIS A 385 -5.31 -20.61 6.92
N ASP A 386 -5.66 -21.80 7.41
CA ASP A 386 -6.45 -22.78 6.66
C ASP A 386 -7.87 -22.32 6.37
N GLU A 387 -8.47 -21.53 7.27
CA GLU A 387 -9.80 -20.98 7.09
C GLU A 387 -9.87 -19.95 5.95
N LEU A 388 -8.76 -19.30 5.61
CA LEU A 388 -8.66 -18.28 4.58
C LEU A 388 -7.99 -18.76 3.29
N ASN A 389 -7.58 -20.03 3.20
CA ASN A 389 -7.10 -20.61 1.96
C ASN A 389 -8.15 -20.50 0.85
N MET A 390 -7.72 -20.05 -0.32
CA MET A 390 -8.57 -20.00 -1.51
C MET A 390 -8.82 -21.42 -2.05
N MET A 391 -7.75 -22.20 -2.14
CA MET A 391 -7.72 -23.55 -2.72
C MET A 391 -7.56 -24.63 -1.65
N THR A 392 -8.14 -25.82 -1.92
CA THR A 392 -7.74 -27.03 -1.20
C THR A 392 -6.29 -27.36 -1.49
N THR A 393 -5.65 -28.22 -0.70
CA THR A 393 -4.28 -28.65 -0.95
C THR A 393 -4.12 -29.31 -2.31
N GLU A 394 -5.08 -30.15 -2.71
CA GLU A 394 -5.07 -30.83 -4.00
C GLU A 394 -5.18 -29.83 -5.18
N GLN A 395 -6.11 -28.87 -5.10
CA GLN A 395 -6.23 -27.83 -6.12
C GLN A 395 -4.95 -27.02 -6.24
N TRP A 396 -4.36 -26.61 -5.11
CA TRP A 396 -3.15 -25.83 -5.10
C TRP A 396 -1.95 -26.62 -5.67
N ASP A 397 -1.77 -27.87 -5.29
CA ASP A 397 -0.70 -28.73 -5.84
C ASP A 397 -0.78 -28.86 -7.35
N HIS A 398 -1.98 -28.88 -7.90
CA HIS A 398 -2.22 -28.93 -9.34
C HIS A 398 -1.97 -27.59 -10.05
N GLU A 399 -2.29 -26.46 -9.40
CA GLU A 399 -2.30 -25.14 -10.03
C GLU A 399 -1.14 -24.22 -9.63
N LYS A 400 -0.34 -24.58 -8.62
CA LYS A 400 0.66 -23.70 -7.98
C LYS A 400 1.63 -23.01 -8.92
N THR A 401 1.98 -23.63 -10.06
CA THR A 401 2.85 -23.04 -11.08
C THR A 401 2.29 -21.77 -11.72
N ASN A 402 0.99 -21.51 -11.56
CA ASN A 402 0.39 -20.25 -12.02
C ASN A 402 0.56 -19.09 -11.02
N TYR A 403 1.03 -19.36 -9.80
CA TYR A 403 1.01 -18.40 -8.68
C TYR A 403 2.38 -18.09 -8.11
N ILE A 404 3.29 -19.07 -8.05
CA ILE A 404 4.51 -19.01 -7.24
C ILE A 404 5.62 -18.14 -7.84
N LEU A 405 6.45 -17.60 -6.95
CA LEU A 405 7.57 -16.72 -7.27
C LEU A 405 8.55 -17.34 -8.27
N GLU A 406 8.87 -18.61 -8.13
CA GLU A 406 9.82 -19.34 -8.96
C GLU A 406 9.38 -19.36 -10.44
N THR A 407 8.08 -19.57 -10.68
CA THR A 407 7.53 -19.56 -12.04
C THR A 407 7.58 -18.17 -12.65
N TRP A 408 7.21 -17.14 -11.86
CA TRP A 408 7.31 -15.76 -12.32
C TRP A 408 8.74 -15.39 -12.69
N LEU A 409 9.70 -15.73 -11.83
CA LEU A 409 11.11 -15.43 -12.06
C LEU A 409 11.62 -16.11 -13.34
N ALA A 410 11.25 -17.37 -13.56
CA ALA A 410 11.62 -18.11 -14.78
C ALA A 410 11.04 -17.44 -16.05
N ARG A 411 9.80 -16.97 -16.02
CA ARG A 411 9.14 -16.29 -17.15
C ARG A 411 9.77 -14.92 -17.45
N VAL A 412 10.17 -14.18 -16.43
CA VAL A 412 10.79 -12.85 -16.61
C VAL A 412 12.24 -12.96 -17.10
N GLN A 413 12.97 -14.00 -16.68
CA GLN A 413 14.35 -14.22 -17.12
C GLN A 413 14.46 -14.83 -18.52
N ASN A 414 13.42 -15.56 -18.94
CA ASN A 414 13.37 -16.21 -20.25
C ASN A 414 12.03 -15.87 -20.92
N PRO A 415 11.84 -14.62 -21.38
CA PRO A 415 10.63 -14.24 -22.10
C PRO A 415 10.55 -15.03 -23.41
N GLU A 416 9.41 -15.71 -23.65
CA GLU A 416 9.10 -16.42 -24.89
C GLU A 416 9.01 -15.46 -26.08
#